data_7db69e366c34cb7e7d39b9771c8cdab7
#
_entry.id   7db69e366c34cb7e7d39b9771c8cdab7
#
_cell.length_a   1.000
_cell.length_b   1.000
_cell.length_c   1.000
_cell.angle_alpha   90.00
_cell.angle_beta   90.00
_cell.angle_gamma   90.00
#
_symmetry.space_group_name_H-M   'P 1'
#
loop_
_entity.id
_entity.type
_entity.pdbx_description
1 polymer ?
#
loop_
_entity_poly.entity_id
_entity_poly.type
_entity_poly.pdbx_seq_one_letter_code
_entity_poly.pdbx_strand_id
1 'polypeptide(L)'
;MSRRLFQLLIGVVIASLLLATVPLPSAGAAENEWAVKAPMQIARGGVGVAAVDGKIYAIGGISNNTQLSINEEYNPATNTWTTKTPMPTARSGFAIAVYKNKIYCIGGTVGDSNNVVSGFTGANEVYDPTTDKWETKTPMPTPRADLEACVVDGKIYLIGGKAYWGTEPFYHELNVTEVYDPETDTWTTASSMPIPVFGYAAAVVDDKIYIMGGARQFQEGLANVTIVSSTQVYDTKSNTWGSRTELPIALSYAAACVTSGVTAPRRIYLIGGFDRTNYSNATFAYDFEQDAWSAGALMPTARAYLGLAVVGDVIYAIGGFNGLNMLAANERYAPIGYGTVPPQLQILSPENKTYASKNVPLVLSVNRPTNWLCYSLDDQQNVTITGDTILSDLAEGAHKLVVSVNDTFGNIVSSEAVYFSVDTVPPKITVLIPKNMSYGETDINAIYIVDEPVSWIGYSLDGRDNVTVTGNVTLAVLSEGSHSFTVYATDLVGNTGTSETIYFVVAPFPTVLVVASAAIVTIIVVAGYLLLLKPKLGKSKTNNNQQLTL
;
A
#
# COMPACT_ATOMS: atom_id res chain seq x y z
N MET A 1 -37.67 21.20 -52.04
CA MET A 1 -37.08 20.47 -50.92
C MET A 1 -37.56 21.10 -49.60
N SER A 2 -38.41 20.42 -48.81
CA SER A 2 -39.06 21.05 -47.67
C SER A 2 -38.10 21.23 -46.48
N ARG A 3 -38.28 22.31 -45.72
CA ARG A 3 -37.49 22.62 -44.51
C ARG A 3 -37.37 21.45 -43.52
N ARG A 4 -38.29 20.50 -43.54
CA ARG A 4 -38.26 19.28 -42.71
C ARG A 4 -37.22 18.24 -43.19
N LEU A 5 -36.99 18.15 -44.54
CA LEU A 5 -35.97 17.23 -45.08
C LEU A 5 -34.55 17.75 -44.79
N PHE A 6 -34.35 19.08 -44.78
CA PHE A 6 -33.08 19.69 -44.48
C PHE A 6 -32.71 19.56 -42.98
N GLN A 7 -33.70 19.65 -42.08
CA GLN A 7 -33.46 19.40 -40.63
C GLN A 7 -33.22 17.92 -40.32
N LEU A 8 -33.83 16.99 -41.05
CA LEU A 8 -33.55 15.55 -40.90
C LEU A 8 -32.13 15.20 -41.38
N LEU A 9 -31.67 15.81 -42.50
CA LEU A 9 -30.31 15.58 -43.01
C LEU A 9 -29.25 16.15 -42.09
N ILE A 10 -29.45 17.31 -41.46
CA ILE A 10 -28.54 17.89 -40.49
C ILE A 10 -28.52 17.05 -39.21
N GLY A 11 -29.66 16.54 -38.75
CA GLY A 11 -29.73 15.64 -37.59
C GLY A 11 -29.00 14.32 -37.79
N VAL A 12 -29.06 13.73 -38.98
CA VAL A 12 -28.35 12.48 -39.32
C VAL A 12 -26.86 12.72 -39.51
N VAL A 13 -26.43 13.86 -40.06
CA VAL A 13 -25.00 14.20 -40.19
C VAL A 13 -24.37 14.54 -38.84
N ILE A 14 -25.09 15.19 -37.93
CA ILE A 14 -24.58 15.47 -36.56
C ILE A 14 -24.55 14.18 -35.74
N ALA A 15 -25.53 13.28 -35.87
CA ALA A 15 -25.50 11.97 -35.21
C ALA A 15 -24.36 11.08 -35.73
N SER A 16 -24.03 11.14 -37.05
CA SER A 16 -22.90 10.38 -37.61
C SER A 16 -21.52 11.00 -37.28
N LEU A 17 -21.42 12.32 -37.02
CA LEU A 17 -20.18 12.95 -36.57
C LEU A 17 -19.93 12.77 -35.05
N LEU A 18 -20.96 12.56 -34.23
CA LEU A 18 -20.81 12.26 -32.79
C LEU A 18 -20.46 10.79 -32.49
N LEU A 19 -20.63 9.90 -33.48
CA LEU A 19 -20.18 8.49 -33.36
C LEU A 19 -18.71 8.26 -33.75
N ALA A 20 -17.98 9.30 -34.20
CA ALA A 20 -16.63 9.17 -34.75
C ALA A 20 -15.50 9.56 -33.76
N THR A 21 -15.78 9.75 -32.44
CA THR A 21 -14.76 10.10 -31.46
C THR A 21 -14.80 9.27 -30.17
N VAL A 22 -15.30 8.02 -30.26
CA VAL A 22 -14.90 7.05 -29.25
C VAL A 22 -13.48 6.64 -29.65
N PRO A 23 -12.42 6.99 -28.92
CA PRO A 23 -11.12 6.42 -29.19
C PRO A 23 -11.29 4.91 -29.07
N LEU A 24 -11.03 4.19 -30.15
CA LEU A 24 -10.86 2.74 -30.07
C LEU A 24 -9.85 2.50 -28.96
N PRO A 25 -10.11 1.62 -27.97
CA PRO A 25 -9.11 1.27 -26.99
C PRO A 25 -7.87 0.90 -27.80
N SER A 26 -6.72 1.50 -27.48
CA SER A 26 -5.45 1.07 -28.02
C SER A 26 -5.41 -0.42 -27.78
N ALA A 27 -5.31 -1.23 -28.85
CA ALA A 27 -5.21 -2.68 -28.72
C ALA A 27 -4.09 -2.94 -27.71
N GLY A 28 -4.45 -3.31 -26.48
CA GLY A 28 -3.48 -3.74 -25.48
C GLY A 28 -2.66 -4.83 -26.16
N ALA A 29 -1.35 -4.89 -25.91
CA ALA A 29 -0.55 -5.96 -26.47
C ALA A 29 -1.23 -7.27 -26.15
N ALA A 30 -1.47 -8.09 -27.18
CA ALA A 30 -2.06 -9.40 -26.98
C ALA A 30 -1.17 -10.20 -26.00
N GLU A 31 -1.78 -10.93 -25.07
CA GLU A 31 -1.03 -11.79 -24.16
C GLU A 31 -0.33 -12.92 -24.93
N ASN A 32 0.74 -13.46 -24.33
CA ASN A 32 1.52 -14.55 -24.89
C ASN A 32 2.08 -14.24 -26.30
N GLU A 33 2.59 -13.01 -26.48
CA GLU A 33 3.07 -12.53 -27.78
C GLU A 33 4.43 -11.85 -27.67
N TRP A 34 5.28 -12.11 -28.67
CA TRP A 34 6.58 -11.47 -28.85
C TRP A 34 6.53 -10.33 -29.86
N ALA A 35 7.30 -9.27 -29.62
CA ALA A 35 7.48 -8.17 -30.54
C ALA A 35 8.94 -7.71 -30.56
N VAL A 36 9.50 -7.48 -31.75
CA VAL A 36 10.86 -6.95 -31.92
C VAL A 36 10.88 -5.46 -31.59
N LYS A 37 11.92 -5.03 -30.89
CA LYS A 37 12.18 -3.66 -30.47
C LYS A 37 13.52 -3.15 -31.03
N ALA A 38 13.80 -1.85 -30.85
CA ALA A 38 15.06 -1.28 -31.29
C ALA A 38 16.23 -2.08 -30.70
N PRO A 39 17.17 -2.57 -31.55
CA PRO A 39 18.30 -3.36 -31.07
C PRO A 39 19.31 -2.50 -30.31
N MET A 40 20.17 -3.13 -29.46
CA MET A 40 21.36 -2.49 -28.91
C MET A 40 22.27 -1.95 -30.02
N GLN A 41 23.12 -0.98 -29.70
CA GLN A 41 24.08 -0.46 -30.66
C GLN A 41 25.19 -1.49 -30.97
N ILE A 42 25.56 -2.31 -29.97
CA ILE A 42 26.63 -3.32 -30.13
C ILE A 42 26.08 -4.71 -29.78
N ALA A 43 26.22 -5.64 -30.72
CA ALA A 43 25.85 -7.05 -30.53
C ALA A 43 26.78 -7.72 -29.52
N ARG A 44 26.20 -8.35 -28.46
CA ARG A 44 26.97 -8.99 -27.39
C ARG A 44 26.16 -10.04 -26.63
N GLY A 45 26.85 -11.03 -26.07
CA GLY A 45 26.31 -12.05 -25.19
C GLY A 45 26.97 -12.01 -23.82
N GLY A 46 26.43 -12.77 -22.85
CA GLY A 46 26.91 -12.72 -21.46
C GLY A 46 26.80 -11.31 -20.86
N VAL A 47 25.81 -10.56 -21.32
CA VAL A 47 25.49 -9.20 -20.93
C VAL A 47 24.68 -9.20 -19.66
N GLY A 48 25.00 -8.32 -18.70
CA GLY A 48 24.16 -8.06 -17.55
C GLY A 48 22.98 -7.16 -17.94
N VAL A 49 21.75 -7.56 -17.62
CA VAL A 49 20.54 -6.78 -17.93
C VAL A 49 19.75 -6.53 -16.65
N ALA A 50 19.41 -5.27 -16.40
CA ALA A 50 18.67 -4.85 -15.21
C ALA A 50 17.64 -3.77 -15.53
N ALA A 51 16.53 -3.72 -14.80
CA ALA A 51 15.53 -2.67 -14.90
C ALA A 51 15.55 -1.77 -13.66
N VAL A 52 15.60 -0.45 -13.87
CA VAL A 52 15.52 0.58 -12.82
C VAL A 52 14.63 1.72 -13.33
N ASP A 53 13.66 2.13 -12.54
CA ASP A 53 12.75 3.25 -12.81
C ASP A 53 12.12 3.21 -14.23
N GLY A 54 11.70 2.01 -14.66
CA GLY A 54 11.07 1.80 -15.97
C GLY A 54 12.02 1.86 -17.16
N LYS A 55 13.35 1.98 -16.94
CA LYS A 55 14.42 1.88 -17.93
C LYS A 55 15.13 0.55 -17.81
N ILE A 56 15.75 0.10 -18.90
CA ILE A 56 16.51 -1.15 -18.94
C ILE A 56 17.97 -0.83 -19.28
N TYR A 57 18.88 -1.39 -18.50
CA TYR A 57 20.33 -1.22 -18.66
C TYR A 57 20.93 -2.53 -19.16
N ALA A 58 21.71 -2.46 -20.26
CA ALA A 58 22.51 -3.56 -20.79
C ALA A 58 23.98 -3.23 -20.58
N ILE A 59 24.66 -3.98 -19.70
CA ILE A 59 25.99 -3.66 -19.19
C ILE A 59 26.98 -4.77 -19.54
N GLY A 60 28.19 -4.41 -19.94
CA GLY A 60 29.26 -5.35 -20.21
C GLY A 60 28.94 -6.35 -21.32
N GLY A 61 29.39 -7.59 -21.15
CA GLY A 61 29.23 -8.68 -22.10
C GLY A 61 30.46 -8.93 -22.94
N ILE A 62 30.34 -9.83 -23.92
CA ILE A 62 31.42 -10.20 -24.85
C ILE A 62 30.97 -10.01 -26.31
N SER A 63 31.85 -9.46 -27.14
CA SER A 63 31.68 -9.38 -28.59
C SER A 63 33.02 -9.60 -29.25
N ASN A 64 33.03 -10.35 -30.36
CA ASN A 64 34.27 -10.67 -31.08
C ASN A 64 35.41 -11.11 -30.15
N ASN A 65 35.09 -11.99 -29.19
CA ASN A 65 36.01 -12.53 -28.19
C ASN A 65 36.65 -11.46 -27.25
N THR A 66 36.13 -10.26 -27.18
CA THR A 66 36.61 -9.19 -26.30
C THR A 66 35.52 -8.87 -25.27
N GLN A 67 35.88 -8.87 -23.98
CA GLN A 67 35.02 -8.39 -22.91
C GLN A 67 34.82 -6.89 -23.03
N LEU A 68 33.60 -6.45 -22.79
CA LEU A 68 33.19 -5.06 -22.96
C LEU A 68 32.86 -4.42 -21.61
N SER A 69 33.07 -3.10 -21.55
CA SER A 69 32.64 -2.26 -20.43
C SER A 69 31.40 -1.42 -20.74
N ILE A 70 30.79 -1.59 -21.90
CA ILE A 70 29.72 -0.76 -22.45
C ILE A 70 28.51 -0.81 -21.51
N ASN A 71 27.91 0.35 -21.30
CA ASN A 71 26.63 0.53 -20.57
C ASN A 71 25.65 1.28 -21.48
N GLU A 72 24.54 0.65 -21.82
CA GLU A 72 23.49 1.22 -22.66
C GLU A 72 22.15 1.18 -21.90
N GLU A 73 21.42 2.31 -21.89
CA GLU A 73 20.08 2.45 -21.34
C GLU A 73 19.04 2.38 -22.46
N TYR A 74 18.08 1.47 -22.32
CA TYR A 74 16.90 1.40 -23.18
C TYR A 74 15.69 2.04 -22.51
N ASN A 75 15.00 2.89 -23.26
CA ASN A 75 13.72 3.47 -22.85
C ASN A 75 12.56 2.76 -23.57
N PRO A 76 11.76 1.91 -22.88
CA PRO A 76 10.64 1.20 -23.48
C PRO A 76 9.57 2.12 -24.07
N ALA A 77 9.36 3.30 -23.47
CA ALA A 77 8.32 4.24 -23.90
C ALA A 77 8.65 4.91 -25.25
N THR A 78 9.93 5.21 -25.50
CA THR A 78 10.40 5.83 -26.76
C THR A 78 11.00 4.83 -27.74
N ASN A 79 11.23 3.58 -27.31
CA ASN A 79 11.89 2.53 -28.06
C ASN A 79 13.30 2.96 -28.55
N THR A 80 14.09 3.58 -27.67
CA THR A 80 15.42 4.11 -28.01
C THR A 80 16.49 3.70 -27.00
N TRP A 81 17.75 3.61 -27.48
CA TRP A 81 18.93 3.34 -26.66
C TRP A 81 19.77 4.60 -26.48
N THR A 82 20.38 4.76 -25.32
CA THR A 82 21.31 5.85 -24.97
C THR A 82 22.55 5.27 -24.28
N THR A 83 23.74 5.68 -24.72
CA THR A 83 25.00 5.29 -24.06
C THR A 83 25.16 5.98 -22.73
N LYS A 84 25.61 5.24 -21.72
CA LYS A 84 25.88 5.69 -20.35
C LYS A 84 27.36 5.51 -20.00
N THR A 85 27.77 6.03 -18.84
CA THR A 85 29.13 5.85 -18.33
C THR A 85 29.49 4.36 -18.27
N PRO A 86 30.57 3.93 -18.95
CA PRO A 86 30.95 2.52 -19.03
C PRO A 86 31.38 1.97 -17.67
N MET A 87 31.19 0.65 -17.47
CA MET A 87 31.65 -0.09 -16.29
C MET A 87 33.19 0.00 -16.18
N PRO A 88 33.77 0.21 -14.99
CA PRO A 88 35.22 0.35 -14.85
C PRO A 88 36.00 -0.87 -15.31
N THR A 89 35.53 -2.09 -15.05
CA THR A 89 36.18 -3.34 -15.42
C THR A 89 35.42 -4.06 -16.53
N ALA A 90 35.96 -4.10 -17.76
CA ALA A 90 35.35 -4.82 -18.87
C ALA A 90 35.23 -6.32 -18.56
N ARG A 91 34.01 -6.89 -18.61
CA ARG A 91 33.73 -8.31 -18.26
C ARG A 91 32.41 -8.84 -18.80
N SER A 92 32.32 -10.17 -18.85
CA SER A 92 31.10 -10.90 -19.26
C SER A 92 30.77 -12.02 -18.26
N GLY A 93 29.54 -12.52 -18.29
CA GLY A 93 29.09 -13.62 -17.41
C GLY A 93 29.20 -13.29 -15.92
N PHE A 94 29.08 -12.01 -15.57
CA PHE A 94 29.00 -11.51 -14.20
C PHE A 94 27.54 -11.54 -13.71
N ALA A 95 27.38 -11.61 -12.41
CA ALA A 95 26.09 -11.50 -11.76
C ALA A 95 25.62 -10.04 -11.69
N ILE A 96 24.34 -9.80 -11.96
CA ILE A 96 23.74 -8.46 -11.91
C ILE A 96 22.55 -8.43 -10.96
N ALA A 97 22.45 -7.39 -10.12
CA ALA A 97 21.35 -7.19 -9.17
C ALA A 97 20.97 -5.72 -9.05
N VAL A 98 19.71 -5.46 -8.70
CA VAL A 98 19.24 -4.11 -8.38
C VAL A 98 18.89 -4.03 -6.90
N TYR A 99 19.50 -3.07 -6.21
CA TYR A 99 19.19 -2.75 -4.82
C TYR A 99 19.14 -1.23 -4.61
N LYS A 100 18.06 -0.71 -4.03
CA LYS A 100 17.81 0.74 -3.83
C LYS A 100 18.10 1.58 -5.09
N ASN A 101 17.54 1.15 -6.22
CA ASN A 101 17.70 1.78 -7.54
C ASN A 101 19.14 1.87 -8.04
N LYS A 102 20.08 1.13 -7.46
CA LYS A 102 21.46 0.99 -7.95
C LYS A 102 21.69 -0.40 -8.53
N ILE A 103 22.55 -0.50 -9.54
CA ILE A 103 22.85 -1.74 -10.26
C ILE A 103 24.22 -2.25 -9.81
N TYR A 104 24.23 -3.43 -9.20
CA TYR A 104 25.43 -4.13 -8.75
C TYR A 104 25.88 -5.12 -9.82
N CYS A 105 27.12 -5.02 -10.27
CA CYS A 105 27.78 -5.94 -11.20
C CYS A 105 28.90 -6.67 -10.46
N ILE A 106 28.77 -7.99 -10.25
CA ILE A 106 29.66 -8.73 -9.34
C ILE A 106 30.26 -9.95 -10.04
N GLY A 107 31.57 -10.13 -9.93
CA GLY A 107 32.27 -11.26 -10.53
C GLY A 107 32.43 -11.16 -12.05
N GLY A 108 32.49 -12.30 -12.72
CA GLY A 108 32.58 -12.43 -14.17
C GLY A 108 33.94 -12.81 -14.71
N THR A 109 34.02 -12.95 -16.03
CA THR A 109 35.23 -13.23 -16.80
C THR A 109 35.83 -11.92 -17.33
N VAL A 110 37.12 -11.74 -17.10
CA VAL A 110 37.94 -10.61 -17.59
C VAL A 110 39.02 -11.08 -18.55
N GLY A 111 39.57 -10.18 -19.33
CA GLY A 111 40.68 -10.46 -20.29
C GLY A 111 40.21 -10.44 -21.74
N ASP A 112 41.19 -10.61 -22.65
CA ASP A 112 40.99 -10.74 -24.10
C ASP A 112 41.37 -12.17 -24.48
N SER A 113 40.53 -12.85 -25.25
CA SER A 113 40.81 -14.19 -25.75
C SER A 113 42.07 -14.31 -26.62
N ASN A 114 42.63 -13.17 -27.06
CA ASN A 114 43.92 -13.11 -27.76
C ASN A 114 45.12 -13.02 -26.80
N ASN A 115 44.87 -12.69 -25.52
CA ASN A 115 45.86 -12.73 -24.45
C ASN A 115 45.58 -13.91 -23.53
N VAL A 116 46.57 -14.75 -23.35
CA VAL A 116 46.57 -16.08 -22.69
C VAL A 116 46.06 -16.08 -21.23
N VAL A 117 45.54 -14.97 -20.70
CA VAL A 117 45.04 -14.87 -19.32
C VAL A 117 43.65 -14.24 -19.30
N SER A 118 42.67 -14.95 -19.81
CA SER A 118 41.31 -14.69 -19.35
C SER A 118 41.16 -15.25 -17.93
N GLY A 119 40.81 -14.40 -16.97
CA GLY A 119 40.65 -14.75 -15.56
C GLY A 119 39.25 -14.56 -15.09
N PHE A 120 38.95 -15.13 -13.94
CA PHE A 120 37.75 -14.78 -13.17
C PHE A 120 38.06 -13.66 -12.20
N THR A 121 37.14 -12.73 -12.02
CA THR A 121 37.29 -11.61 -11.10
C THR A 121 36.26 -11.68 -9.96
N GLY A 122 36.63 -11.13 -8.81
CA GLY A 122 35.70 -10.84 -7.71
C GLY A 122 35.18 -9.40 -7.72
N ALA A 123 35.48 -8.60 -8.75
CA ALA A 123 35.10 -7.19 -8.79
C ALA A 123 33.61 -6.98 -8.46
N ASN A 124 33.35 -6.03 -7.56
CA ASN A 124 32.00 -5.60 -7.17
C ASN A 124 31.91 -4.11 -7.48
N GLU A 125 31.20 -3.77 -8.56
CA GLU A 125 31.06 -2.40 -9.06
C GLU A 125 29.59 -2.05 -9.15
N VAL A 126 29.26 -0.85 -8.64
CA VAL A 126 27.88 -0.39 -8.47
C VAL A 126 27.65 0.84 -9.33
N TYR A 127 26.67 0.77 -10.21
CA TYR A 127 26.22 1.88 -11.03
C TYR A 127 25.01 2.57 -10.40
N ASP A 128 25.07 3.90 -10.33
CA ASP A 128 23.96 4.74 -9.95
C ASP A 128 23.36 5.42 -11.19
N PRO A 129 22.19 4.98 -11.66
CA PRO A 129 21.54 5.55 -12.84
C PRO A 129 21.17 7.04 -12.71
N THR A 130 20.93 7.52 -11.49
CA THR A 130 20.53 8.91 -11.23
C THR A 130 21.69 9.88 -11.47
N THR A 131 22.91 9.45 -11.09
CA THR A 131 24.12 10.29 -11.20
C THR A 131 25.00 9.93 -12.38
N ASP A 132 24.70 8.81 -13.09
CA ASP A 132 25.51 8.22 -14.16
C ASP A 132 26.95 7.96 -13.72
N LYS A 133 27.14 7.39 -12.50
CA LYS A 133 28.47 7.14 -11.91
C LYS A 133 28.60 5.72 -11.40
N TRP A 134 29.84 5.25 -11.34
CA TRP A 134 30.25 3.98 -10.79
C TRP A 134 30.97 4.15 -9.46
N GLU A 135 30.78 3.17 -8.57
CA GLU A 135 31.47 3.03 -7.29
C GLU A 135 32.00 1.59 -7.17
N THR A 136 33.21 1.42 -6.63
CA THR A 136 33.77 0.09 -6.33
C THR A 136 33.49 -0.27 -4.87
N LYS A 137 33.06 -1.50 -4.65
CA LYS A 137 32.75 -2.09 -3.35
C LYS A 137 33.67 -3.24 -3.01
N THR A 138 33.57 -3.76 -1.78
CA THR A 138 34.33 -4.92 -1.34
C THR A 138 34.13 -6.10 -2.31
N PRO A 139 35.20 -6.64 -2.93
CA PRO A 139 35.09 -7.68 -3.94
C PRO A 139 34.56 -8.99 -3.36
N MET A 140 33.91 -9.79 -4.23
CA MET A 140 33.46 -11.14 -3.92
C MET A 140 34.65 -12.03 -3.49
N PRO A 141 34.57 -12.73 -2.36
CA PRO A 141 35.70 -13.50 -1.82
C PRO A 141 36.19 -14.63 -2.74
N THR A 142 35.28 -15.28 -3.46
CA THR A 142 35.60 -16.34 -4.44
C THR A 142 35.39 -15.84 -5.86
N PRO A 143 36.43 -15.37 -6.59
CA PRO A 143 36.30 -14.92 -7.99
C PRO A 143 35.74 -16.00 -8.90
N ARG A 144 34.62 -15.72 -9.58
CA ARG A 144 33.91 -16.68 -10.43
C ARG A 144 32.96 -16.02 -11.42
N ALA A 145 32.52 -16.77 -12.41
CA ALA A 145 31.61 -16.34 -13.46
C ALA A 145 30.46 -17.32 -13.70
N ASP A 146 29.57 -16.95 -14.62
CA ASP A 146 28.38 -17.72 -15.03
C ASP A 146 27.49 -18.09 -13.84
N LEU A 147 27.22 -17.10 -13.02
CA LEU A 147 26.37 -17.14 -11.84
C LEU A 147 25.36 -15.99 -11.91
N GLU A 148 24.31 -16.10 -11.10
CA GLU A 148 23.30 -15.04 -10.97
C GLU A 148 23.35 -14.40 -9.58
N ALA A 149 22.86 -13.16 -9.48
CA ALA A 149 22.69 -12.45 -8.23
C ALA A 149 21.21 -12.31 -7.87
N CYS A 150 20.85 -12.68 -6.65
CA CYS A 150 19.49 -12.65 -6.14
C CYS A 150 19.38 -11.74 -4.92
N VAL A 151 18.45 -10.78 -4.94
CA VAL A 151 18.22 -9.86 -3.82
C VAL A 151 17.07 -10.38 -2.97
N VAL A 152 17.35 -10.64 -1.68
CA VAL A 152 16.35 -11.04 -0.68
C VAL A 152 16.65 -10.31 0.63
N ASP A 153 15.65 -9.70 1.23
CA ASP A 153 15.75 -8.98 2.52
C ASP A 153 16.95 -8.01 2.57
N GLY A 154 17.17 -7.27 1.47
CA GLY A 154 18.22 -6.27 1.37
C GLY A 154 19.64 -6.81 1.21
N LYS A 155 19.81 -8.12 1.07
CA LYS A 155 21.09 -8.79 0.83
C LYS A 155 21.16 -9.37 -0.57
N ILE A 156 22.37 -9.45 -1.14
CA ILE A 156 22.64 -10.00 -2.47
C ILE A 156 23.29 -11.37 -2.31
N TYR A 157 22.61 -12.40 -2.77
CA TYR A 157 23.05 -13.79 -2.75
C TYR A 157 23.70 -14.16 -4.09
N LEU A 158 24.92 -14.67 -4.04
CA LEU A 158 25.65 -15.20 -5.18
C LEU A 158 25.92 -16.68 -4.96
N ILE A 159 25.36 -17.54 -5.81
CA ILE A 159 25.29 -18.97 -5.59
C ILE A 159 25.96 -19.68 -6.75
N GLY A 160 26.80 -20.69 -6.50
CA GLY A 160 27.40 -21.51 -7.53
C GLY A 160 28.30 -20.75 -8.51
N GLY A 161 28.16 -21.06 -9.82
CA GLY A 161 29.02 -20.52 -10.85
C GLY A 161 30.24 -21.39 -11.12
N LYS A 162 31.22 -20.88 -11.89
CA LYS A 162 32.45 -21.61 -12.24
C LYS A 162 33.71 -20.80 -11.93
N ALA A 163 34.78 -21.52 -11.53
CA ALA A 163 36.10 -20.95 -11.28
C ALA A 163 37.20 -21.89 -11.80
N TYR A 164 38.44 -21.41 -11.88
CA TYR A 164 39.58 -22.26 -12.22
C TYR A 164 39.94 -23.18 -11.05
N TRP A 165 40.43 -24.38 -11.38
CA TRP A 165 41.02 -25.31 -10.41
C TRP A 165 42.54 -25.04 -10.33
N GLY A 166 42.99 -24.31 -9.30
CA GLY A 166 44.41 -24.03 -9.09
C GLY A 166 45.03 -23.31 -10.27
N THR A 167 46.11 -23.87 -10.83
CA THR A 167 46.88 -23.32 -11.99
C THR A 167 46.49 -23.96 -13.32
N GLU A 168 45.57 -24.89 -13.33
CA GLU A 168 45.15 -25.62 -14.53
C GLU A 168 44.19 -24.77 -15.38
N PRO A 169 44.16 -24.92 -16.71
CA PRO A 169 43.30 -24.18 -17.61
C PRO A 169 41.84 -24.65 -17.59
N PHE A 170 41.49 -25.56 -16.68
CA PHE A 170 40.16 -26.11 -16.56
C PHE A 170 39.37 -25.42 -15.45
N TYR A 171 38.12 -25.14 -15.73
CA TYR A 171 37.18 -24.62 -14.73
C TYR A 171 36.30 -25.75 -14.20
N HIS A 172 35.78 -25.58 -13.00
CA HIS A 172 34.81 -26.45 -12.35
C HIS A 172 33.65 -25.64 -11.80
N GLU A 173 32.51 -26.30 -11.65
CA GLU A 173 31.37 -25.72 -10.96
C GLU A 173 31.61 -25.62 -9.45
N LEU A 174 31.07 -24.56 -8.87
CA LEU A 174 31.11 -24.32 -7.43
C LEU A 174 29.74 -24.53 -6.80
N ASN A 175 29.73 -24.93 -5.53
CA ASN A 175 28.51 -25.02 -4.71
C ASN A 175 28.42 -23.91 -3.66
N VAL A 176 29.33 -22.96 -3.65
CA VAL A 176 29.43 -21.90 -2.64
C VAL A 176 28.25 -20.94 -2.74
N THR A 177 27.72 -20.54 -1.58
CA THR A 177 26.75 -19.45 -1.42
C THR A 177 27.43 -18.34 -0.63
N GLU A 178 27.70 -17.21 -1.28
CA GLU A 178 28.22 -16.00 -0.68
C GLU A 178 27.14 -14.93 -0.66
N VAL A 179 27.04 -14.18 0.44
CA VAL A 179 26.00 -13.20 0.68
C VAL A 179 26.65 -11.86 0.97
N TYR A 180 26.37 -10.90 0.12
CA TYR A 180 26.83 -9.52 0.26
C TYR A 180 25.76 -8.67 0.95
N ASP A 181 26.17 -7.91 1.94
CA ASP A 181 25.34 -6.90 2.58
C ASP A 181 25.75 -5.50 2.06
N PRO A 182 24.91 -4.87 1.21
CA PRO A 182 25.23 -3.56 0.64
C PRO A 182 25.26 -2.40 1.65
N GLU A 183 24.61 -2.55 2.81
CA GLU A 183 24.58 -1.50 3.84
C GLU A 183 25.88 -1.43 4.63
N THR A 184 26.52 -2.59 4.84
CA THR A 184 27.77 -2.70 5.62
C THR A 184 29.01 -2.91 4.76
N ASP A 185 28.83 -3.13 3.44
CA ASP A 185 29.88 -3.48 2.47
C ASP A 185 30.68 -4.72 2.90
N THR A 186 29.98 -5.77 3.39
CA THR A 186 30.61 -6.99 3.93
C THR A 186 30.04 -8.26 3.30
N TRP A 187 30.84 -9.33 3.33
CA TRP A 187 30.49 -10.65 2.83
C TRP A 187 30.35 -11.67 3.97
N THR A 188 29.38 -12.57 3.83
CA THR A 188 29.17 -13.75 4.66
C THR A 188 28.91 -14.97 3.80
N THR A 189 28.84 -16.16 4.39
CA THR A 189 28.53 -17.41 3.71
C THR A 189 27.24 -18.01 4.22
N ALA A 190 26.57 -18.78 3.37
CA ALA A 190 25.35 -19.51 3.70
C ALA A 190 25.46 -20.97 3.25
N SER A 191 24.39 -21.77 3.45
CA SER A 191 24.38 -23.20 3.09
C SER A 191 24.71 -23.42 1.63
N SER A 192 25.66 -24.31 1.36
CA SER A 192 26.11 -24.65 0.02
C SER A 192 25.02 -25.32 -0.82
N MET A 193 25.01 -25.03 -2.12
CA MET A 193 24.09 -25.61 -3.10
C MET A 193 24.31 -27.13 -3.21
N PRO A 194 23.26 -27.97 -3.12
CA PRO A 194 23.40 -29.44 -3.16
C PRO A 194 23.94 -29.97 -4.49
N ILE A 195 23.47 -29.44 -5.61
CA ILE A 195 23.90 -29.81 -6.95
C ILE A 195 24.65 -28.65 -7.57
N PRO A 196 26.01 -28.63 -7.59
CA PRO A 196 26.77 -27.54 -8.16
C PRO A 196 26.42 -27.34 -9.64
N VAL A 197 26.17 -26.10 -10.06
CA VAL A 197 25.90 -25.72 -11.46
C VAL A 197 26.46 -24.34 -11.78
N PHE A 198 26.72 -24.11 -13.06
CA PHE A 198 27.03 -22.81 -13.64
C PHE A 198 26.15 -22.56 -14.87
N GLY A 199 26.01 -21.31 -15.31
CA GLY A 199 25.15 -20.96 -16.45
C GLY A 199 23.69 -21.40 -16.25
N TYR A 200 23.22 -21.42 -15.02
CA TYR A 200 21.84 -21.66 -14.64
C TYR A 200 21.03 -20.38 -14.72
N ALA A 201 19.72 -20.47 -14.74
CA ALA A 201 18.82 -19.33 -14.56
C ALA A 201 18.36 -19.24 -13.10
N ALA A 202 18.26 -18.01 -12.56
CA ALA A 202 17.77 -17.81 -11.20
C ALA A 202 16.62 -16.81 -11.13
N ALA A 203 15.75 -17.03 -10.14
CA ALA A 203 14.61 -16.15 -9.86
C ALA A 203 14.32 -16.10 -8.36
N VAL A 204 13.79 -14.99 -7.89
CA VAL A 204 13.40 -14.80 -6.49
C VAL A 204 11.88 -14.71 -6.39
N VAL A 205 11.30 -15.54 -5.52
CA VAL A 205 9.90 -15.44 -5.13
C VAL A 205 9.83 -15.42 -3.61
N ASP A 206 9.39 -14.30 -3.06
CA ASP A 206 9.40 -14.03 -1.63
C ASP A 206 10.80 -14.23 -1.02
N ASP A 207 10.95 -15.11 -0.04
CA ASP A 207 12.24 -15.39 0.61
C ASP A 207 12.98 -16.59 -0.02
N LYS A 208 12.57 -17.03 -1.21
CA LYS A 208 13.10 -18.22 -1.88
C LYS A 208 13.81 -17.89 -3.18
N ILE A 209 14.99 -18.48 -3.34
CA ILE A 209 15.80 -18.39 -4.56
C ILE A 209 15.67 -19.72 -5.33
N TYR A 210 15.17 -19.63 -6.55
CA TYR A 210 15.01 -20.75 -7.47
C TYR A 210 16.22 -20.79 -8.40
N ILE A 211 16.95 -21.92 -8.41
CA ILE A 211 18.08 -22.21 -9.31
C ILE A 211 17.60 -23.28 -10.30
N MET A 212 17.59 -22.93 -11.58
CA MET A 212 16.92 -23.74 -12.61
C MET A 212 17.88 -24.10 -13.73
N GLY A 213 18.02 -25.40 -14.02
CA GLY A 213 18.92 -25.90 -15.06
C GLY A 213 20.40 -25.64 -14.76
N GLY A 214 21.14 -25.33 -15.80
CA GLY A 214 22.59 -25.09 -15.77
C GLY A 214 23.43 -26.26 -16.27
N ALA A 215 24.74 -26.11 -16.18
CA ALA A 215 25.73 -27.07 -16.65
C ALA A 215 26.59 -27.59 -15.49
N ARG A 216 27.05 -28.83 -15.61
CA ARG A 216 27.98 -29.50 -14.70
C ARG A 216 29.12 -30.14 -15.50
N GLN A 217 30.29 -30.18 -14.90
CA GLN A 217 31.47 -30.82 -15.48
C GLN A 217 31.91 -31.98 -14.56
N PHE A 218 31.72 -33.20 -14.99
CA PHE A 218 31.96 -34.39 -14.15
C PHE A 218 33.42 -34.87 -14.11
N GLN A 219 34.26 -34.42 -15.05
CA GLN A 219 35.68 -34.80 -15.14
C GLN A 219 36.50 -33.71 -15.84
N GLU A 220 37.83 -33.79 -15.71
CA GLU A 220 38.76 -32.93 -16.43
C GLU A 220 38.58 -33.06 -17.95
N GLY A 221 38.29 -31.94 -18.62
CA GLY A 221 38.17 -31.83 -20.07
C GLY A 221 36.79 -31.32 -20.54
N LEU A 222 36.79 -30.48 -21.59
CA LEU A 222 35.58 -29.86 -22.17
C LEU A 222 34.51 -30.83 -22.70
N ALA A 223 34.89 -32.11 -22.88
CA ALA A 223 34.01 -33.13 -23.47
C ALA A 223 32.89 -33.64 -22.52
N ASN A 224 32.99 -33.41 -21.21
CA ASN A 224 32.14 -34.03 -20.20
C ASN A 224 31.16 -33.05 -19.50
N VAL A 225 30.76 -31.97 -20.16
CA VAL A 225 29.73 -31.06 -19.64
C VAL A 225 28.36 -31.70 -19.82
N THR A 226 27.62 -31.80 -18.72
CA THR A 226 26.21 -32.24 -18.69
C THR A 226 25.30 -31.09 -18.39
N ILE A 227 24.23 -30.93 -19.16
CA ILE A 227 23.20 -29.92 -18.90
C ILE A 227 22.08 -30.60 -18.09
N VAL A 228 21.63 -29.96 -17.03
CA VAL A 228 20.65 -30.50 -16.09
C VAL A 228 19.29 -29.82 -16.19
N SER A 229 18.22 -30.53 -15.81
CA SER A 229 16.84 -30.01 -15.72
C SER A 229 16.43 -29.64 -14.30
N SER A 230 17.30 -29.88 -13.31
CA SER A 230 16.97 -29.72 -11.90
C SER A 230 16.51 -28.31 -11.54
N THR A 231 15.48 -28.21 -10.67
CA THR A 231 15.06 -26.99 -10.00
C THR A 231 15.36 -27.12 -8.51
N GLN A 232 16.38 -26.41 -8.04
CA GLN A 232 16.78 -26.32 -6.65
C GLN A 232 16.24 -25.03 -6.04
N VAL A 233 15.76 -25.07 -4.80
CA VAL A 233 15.20 -23.91 -4.12
C VAL A 233 15.89 -23.70 -2.79
N TYR A 234 16.46 -22.52 -2.62
CA TYR A 234 17.06 -22.08 -1.37
C TYR A 234 16.10 -21.19 -0.61
N ASP A 235 15.76 -21.60 0.61
CA ASP A 235 14.98 -20.79 1.54
C ASP A 235 15.94 -19.98 2.43
N THR A 236 15.94 -18.66 2.24
CA THR A 236 16.90 -17.77 2.90
C THR A 236 16.64 -17.61 4.39
N LYS A 237 15.40 -17.80 4.86
CA LYS A 237 15.03 -17.70 6.28
C LYS A 237 15.47 -18.91 7.08
N SER A 238 15.24 -20.09 6.55
CA SER A 238 15.64 -21.35 7.20
C SER A 238 17.09 -21.75 6.89
N ASN A 239 17.73 -21.11 5.91
CA ASN A 239 19.07 -21.47 5.39
C ASN A 239 19.13 -22.92 4.91
N THR A 240 18.09 -23.40 4.22
CA THR A 240 17.96 -24.79 3.75
C THR A 240 17.63 -24.87 2.27
N TRP A 241 17.99 -26.02 1.67
CA TRP A 241 17.72 -26.34 0.28
C TRP A 241 16.58 -27.33 0.14
N GLY A 242 15.79 -27.18 -0.91
CA GLY A 242 14.76 -28.09 -1.38
C GLY A 242 14.79 -28.23 -2.90
N SER A 243 13.85 -28.99 -3.45
CA SER A 243 13.66 -29.17 -4.89
C SER A 243 12.22 -28.90 -5.29
N ARG A 244 12.03 -28.61 -6.57
CA ARG A 244 10.73 -28.40 -7.22
C ARG A 244 10.70 -29.17 -8.54
N THR A 245 9.53 -29.13 -9.21
CA THR A 245 9.35 -29.76 -10.54
C THR A 245 10.46 -29.32 -11.50
N GLU A 246 11.12 -30.29 -12.10
CA GLU A 246 12.21 -30.07 -13.05
C GLU A 246 11.75 -29.31 -14.31
N LEU A 247 12.69 -28.68 -14.99
CA LEU A 247 12.46 -28.04 -16.29
C LEU A 247 11.92 -29.05 -17.31
N PRO A 248 11.01 -28.65 -18.21
CA PRO A 248 10.53 -29.50 -19.30
C PRO A 248 11.63 -30.02 -20.21
N ILE A 249 12.71 -29.26 -20.36
CA ILE A 249 13.95 -29.64 -21.06
C ILE A 249 15.17 -29.14 -20.29
N ALA A 250 16.27 -29.87 -20.30
CA ALA A 250 17.51 -29.46 -19.68
C ALA A 250 18.12 -28.28 -20.47
N LEU A 251 18.37 -27.16 -19.80
CA LEU A 251 18.89 -25.93 -20.42
C LEU A 251 20.00 -25.30 -19.57
N SER A 252 21.02 -24.79 -20.26
CA SER A 252 22.05 -23.92 -19.68
C SER A 252 22.02 -22.55 -20.37
N TYR A 253 22.52 -21.52 -19.69
CA TYR A 253 22.60 -20.14 -20.19
C TYR A 253 21.26 -19.58 -20.72
N ALA A 254 20.15 -20.12 -20.21
CA ALA A 254 18.85 -19.48 -20.25
C ALA A 254 18.83 -18.35 -19.23
N ALA A 255 17.92 -17.41 -19.38
CA ALA A 255 17.69 -16.37 -18.38
C ALA A 255 16.30 -16.55 -17.73
N ALA A 256 16.17 -16.12 -16.47
CA ALA A 256 14.88 -16.11 -15.80
C ALA A 256 14.54 -14.74 -15.21
N CYS A 257 13.23 -14.50 -15.06
CA CYS A 257 12.68 -13.33 -14.39
C CYS A 257 11.31 -13.67 -13.77
N VAL A 258 10.80 -12.76 -12.93
CA VAL A 258 9.50 -12.94 -12.27
C VAL A 258 8.60 -11.76 -12.63
N THR A 259 7.34 -12.04 -12.99
CA THR A 259 6.29 -11.03 -13.11
C THR A 259 5.77 -10.63 -11.73
N SER A 260 5.40 -9.36 -11.55
CA SER A 260 5.04 -8.81 -10.23
C SER A 260 3.66 -9.25 -9.71
N GLY A 261 2.77 -9.70 -10.61
CA GLY A 261 1.37 -9.97 -10.29
C GLY A 261 0.48 -8.73 -10.37
N VAL A 262 1.02 -7.62 -10.89
CA VAL A 262 0.25 -6.37 -11.03
C VAL A 262 -0.54 -6.36 -12.34
N THR A 263 0.11 -6.65 -13.46
CA THR A 263 -0.51 -6.60 -14.80
C THR A 263 -0.65 -8.00 -15.40
N ALA A 264 0.26 -8.93 -15.08
CA ALA A 264 0.20 -10.34 -15.43
C ALA A 264 0.24 -11.20 -14.17
N PRO A 265 -0.29 -12.43 -14.16
CA PRO A 265 -0.15 -13.35 -13.04
C PRO A 265 1.32 -13.49 -12.61
N ARG A 266 1.57 -13.57 -11.31
CA ARG A 266 2.91 -13.72 -10.76
C ARG A 266 3.46 -15.12 -11.07
N ARG A 267 4.46 -15.20 -11.95
CA ARG A 267 5.11 -16.43 -12.41
C ARG A 267 6.59 -16.21 -12.65
N ILE A 268 7.37 -17.30 -12.57
CA ILE A 268 8.75 -17.31 -13.06
C ILE A 268 8.72 -17.63 -14.55
N TYR A 269 9.39 -16.81 -15.36
CA TYR A 269 9.61 -17.06 -16.78
C TYR A 269 11.06 -17.45 -17.01
N LEU A 270 11.27 -18.57 -17.75
CA LEU A 270 12.58 -19.04 -18.20
C LEU A 270 12.60 -19.03 -19.72
N ILE A 271 13.58 -18.33 -20.31
CA ILE A 271 13.59 -18.01 -21.73
C ILE A 271 14.95 -18.30 -22.37
N GLY A 272 14.92 -18.90 -23.56
CA GLY A 272 16.13 -19.19 -24.34
C GLY A 272 16.96 -20.33 -23.76
N GLY A 273 18.27 -20.25 -23.92
CA GLY A 273 19.23 -21.23 -23.40
C GLY A 273 19.82 -22.15 -24.46
N PHE A 274 20.57 -23.15 -24.00
CA PHE A 274 21.28 -24.14 -24.84
C PHE A 274 21.08 -25.54 -24.23
N ASP A 275 20.68 -26.51 -25.07
CA ASP A 275 20.41 -27.90 -24.65
C ASP A 275 21.55 -28.87 -24.95
N ARG A 276 22.76 -28.36 -25.23
CA ARG A 276 23.96 -29.04 -25.72
C ARG A 276 23.99 -29.27 -27.25
N THR A 277 22.87 -29.23 -27.93
CA THR A 277 22.76 -29.43 -29.39
C THR A 277 22.28 -28.17 -30.07
N ASN A 278 21.25 -27.53 -29.51
CA ASN A 278 20.55 -26.41 -30.12
C ASN A 278 20.47 -25.22 -29.19
N TYR A 279 20.50 -24.03 -29.75
CA TYR A 279 20.08 -22.82 -29.09
C TYR A 279 18.55 -22.78 -29.05
N SER A 280 17.99 -22.52 -27.88
CA SER A 280 16.56 -22.59 -27.62
C SER A 280 15.90 -21.23 -27.84
N ASN A 281 14.68 -21.25 -28.37
CA ASN A 281 13.76 -20.11 -28.36
C ASN A 281 12.53 -20.36 -27.45
N ALA A 282 12.60 -21.35 -26.59
CA ALA A 282 11.52 -21.69 -25.68
C ALA A 282 11.27 -20.56 -24.69
N THR A 283 9.99 -20.39 -24.37
CA THR A 283 9.50 -19.56 -23.27
C THR A 283 8.71 -20.48 -22.35
N PHE A 284 9.19 -20.69 -21.14
CA PHE A 284 8.50 -21.46 -20.12
C PHE A 284 8.03 -20.54 -19.01
N ALA A 285 6.81 -20.76 -18.53
CA ALA A 285 6.23 -20.09 -17.35
C ALA A 285 6.03 -21.12 -16.25
N TYR A 286 6.60 -20.86 -15.07
CA TYR A 286 6.45 -21.69 -13.89
C TYR A 286 5.51 -21.04 -12.89
N ASP A 287 4.44 -21.77 -12.59
CA ASP A 287 3.52 -21.46 -11.52
C ASP A 287 4.05 -22.10 -10.22
N PHE A 288 4.62 -21.29 -9.35
CA PHE A 288 5.27 -21.77 -8.13
C PHE A 288 4.28 -22.17 -7.01
N GLU A 289 2.99 -21.80 -7.14
CA GLU A 289 1.93 -22.23 -6.23
C GLU A 289 1.45 -23.64 -6.60
N GLN A 290 1.34 -23.91 -7.91
CA GLN A 290 0.91 -25.21 -8.44
C GLN A 290 2.08 -26.19 -8.67
N ASP A 291 3.34 -25.73 -8.53
CA ASP A 291 4.56 -26.46 -8.86
C ASP A 291 4.56 -27.04 -10.29
N ALA A 292 4.15 -26.22 -11.27
CA ALA A 292 3.89 -26.67 -12.63
C ALA A 292 4.44 -25.71 -13.70
N TRP A 293 4.97 -26.30 -14.79
CA TRP A 293 5.44 -25.58 -15.97
C TRP A 293 4.39 -25.54 -17.06
N SER A 294 4.31 -24.41 -17.76
CA SER A 294 3.55 -24.22 -19.00
C SER A 294 4.43 -23.60 -20.09
N ALA A 295 4.11 -23.88 -21.36
CA ALA A 295 4.82 -23.29 -22.48
C ALA A 295 4.15 -21.98 -22.91
N GLY A 296 4.93 -20.93 -23.14
CA GLY A 296 4.53 -19.69 -23.80
C GLY A 296 4.89 -19.69 -25.29
N ALA A 297 4.58 -18.57 -25.97
CA ALA A 297 4.98 -18.36 -27.35
C ALA A 297 6.51 -18.39 -27.50
N LEU A 298 6.98 -18.98 -28.59
CA LEU A 298 8.40 -19.08 -28.87
C LEU A 298 9.02 -17.71 -29.15
N MET A 299 10.17 -17.42 -28.55
CA MET A 299 10.95 -16.22 -28.81
C MET A 299 11.34 -16.16 -30.29
N PRO A 300 11.28 -15.02 -30.97
CA PRO A 300 11.59 -14.94 -32.40
C PRO A 300 12.99 -15.41 -32.78
N THR A 301 13.99 -15.16 -31.93
CA THR A 301 15.39 -15.53 -32.18
C THR A 301 15.91 -16.51 -31.13
N ALA A 302 16.16 -17.75 -31.52
CA ALA A 302 16.76 -18.79 -30.66
C ALA A 302 18.16 -18.36 -30.21
N ARG A 303 18.43 -18.36 -28.88
CA ARG A 303 19.70 -17.88 -28.30
C ARG A 303 19.91 -18.27 -26.85
N ALA A 304 21.16 -18.31 -26.44
CA ALA A 304 21.63 -18.41 -25.07
C ALA A 304 22.44 -17.16 -24.67
N TYR A 305 22.90 -17.06 -23.42
CA TYR A 305 23.70 -15.93 -22.90
C TYR A 305 23.00 -14.58 -23.05
N LEU A 306 21.68 -14.58 -23.07
CA LEU A 306 20.85 -13.37 -23.08
C LEU A 306 20.60 -12.91 -21.64
N GLY A 307 20.23 -11.62 -21.48
CA GLY A 307 19.71 -11.12 -20.21
C GLY A 307 18.22 -10.79 -20.31
N LEU A 308 17.51 -10.87 -19.19
CA LEU A 308 16.10 -10.48 -19.09
C LEU A 308 15.93 -9.29 -18.16
N ALA A 309 14.96 -8.43 -18.50
CA ALA A 309 14.43 -7.39 -17.62
C ALA A 309 12.91 -7.36 -17.68
N VAL A 310 12.28 -6.94 -16.58
CA VAL A 310 10.82 -6.80 -16.48
C VAL A 310 10.47 -5.35 -16.21
N VAL A 311 9.59 -4.79 -17.03
CA VAL A 311 9.05 -3.43 -16.85
C VAL A 311 7.53 -3.49 -16.98
N GLY A 312 6.79 -3.23 -15.90
CA GLY A 312 5.32 -3.30 -15.90
C GLY A 312 4.79 -4.68 -16.29
N ASP A 313 5.41 -5.74 -15.77
CA ASP A 313 5.17 -7.16 -16.11
C ASP A 313 5.46 -7.56 -17.58
N VAL A 314 5.97 -6.66 -18.39
CA VAL A 314 6.47 -6.96 -19.73
C VAL A 314 7.91 -7.39 -19.66
N ILE A 315 8.26 -8.52 -20.31
CA ILE A 315 9.60 -9.10 -20.30
C ILE A 315 10.36 -8.65 -21.56
N TYR A 316 11.62 -8.25 -21.39
CA TYR A 316 12.52 -7.89 -22.47
C TYR A 316 13.70 -8.84 -22.46
N ALA A 317 13.93 -9.53 -23.60
CA ALA A 317 15.07 -10.42 -23.83
C ALA A 317 16.09 -9.70 -24.69
N ILE A 318 17.30 -9.50 -24.13
CA ILE A 318 18.31 -8.60 -24.69
C ILE A 318 19.63 -9.33 -24.92
N GLY A 319 20.23 -9.11 -26.09
CA GLY A 319 21.52 -9.68 -26.45
C GLY A 319 21.50 -11.21 -26.63
N GLY A 320 22.65 -11.82 -26.42
CA GLY A 320 22.83 -13.28 -26.49
C GLY A 320 23.66 -13.76 -27.69
N PHE A 321 23.72 -15.08 -27.83
CA PHE A 321 24.46 -15.77 -28.88
C PHE A 321 23.59 -16.87 -29.50
N ASN A 322 23.54 -16.98 -30.83
CA ASN A 322 22.70 -17.93 -31.55
C ASN A 322 23.46 -19.12 -32.15
N GLY A 323 24.72 -19.30 -31.75
CA GLY A 323 25.62 -20.32 -32.31
C GLY A 323 26.51 -19.84 -33.46
N LEU A 324 26.17 -18.73 -34.09
CA LEU A 324 26.92 -18.16 -35.17
C LEU A 324 27.42 -16.74 -34.82
N ASN A 325 26.57 -15.91 -34.25
CA ASN A 325 26.85 -14.51 -34.02
C ASN A 325 26.39 -14.08 -32.62
N MET A 326 27.09 -13.13 -32.01
CA MET A 326 26.56 -12.31 -30.94
C MET A 326 25.44 -11.44 -31.49
N LEU A 327 24.43 -11.19 -30.68
CA LEU A 327 23.20 -10.51 -31.09
C LEU A 327 23.03 -9.16 -30.41
N ALA A 328 22.51 -8.19 -31.17
CA ALA A 328 22.02 -6.92 -30.63
C ALA A 328 20.51 -6.98 -30.32
N ALA A 329 19.91 -8.15 -30.39
CA ALA A 329 18.47 -8.34 -30.31
C ALA A 329 17.89 -7.76 -29.02
N ASN A 330 16.73 -7.10 -29.16
CA ASN A 330 15.86 -6.66 -28.09
C ASN A 330 14.44 -7.09 -28.47
N GLU A 331 13.92 -8.07 -27.78
CA GLU A 331 12.62 -8.67 -28.05
C GLU A 331 11.74 -8.59 -26.79
N ARG A 332 10.53 -8.07 -26.97
CA ARG A 332 9.55 -7.84 -25.91
C ARG A 332 8.53 -8.97 -25.89
N TYR A 333 8.27 -9.51 -24.72
CA TYR A 333 7.23 -10.52 -24.50
C TYR A 333 6.14 -9.98 -23.58
N ALA A 334 4.87 -10.06 -24.02
CA ALA A 334 3.72 -9.87 -23.17
C ALA A 334 3.37 -11.23 -22.53
N PRO A 335 3.47 -11.41 -21.22
CA PRO A 335 3.30 -12.72 -20.57
C PRO A 335 1.90 -13.31 -20.72
N ILE A 336 1.79 -14.63 -20.46
CA ILE A 336 0.50 -15.32 -20.37
C ILE A 336 -0.34 -14.65 -19.27
N GLY A 337 -1.57 -14.24 -19.60
CA GLY A 337 -2.46 -13.51 -18.70
C GLY A 337 -2.12 -12.02 -18.54
N TYR A 338 -1.30 -11.44 -19.46
CA TYR A 338 -1.03 -10.00 -19.45
C TYR A 338 -2.32 -9.20 -19.66
N GLY A 339 -2.59 -8.27 -18.74
CA GLY A 339 -3.80 -7.46 -18.76
C GLY A 339 -5.03 -8.15 -18.17
N THR A 340 -4.95 -9.39 -17.69
CA THR A 340 -6.10 -10.10 -17.10
C THR A 340 -6.20 -9.96 -15.58
N VAL A 341 -5.13 -9.54 -14.92
CA VAL A 341 -5.14 -9.32 -13.46
C VAL A 341 -5.93 -8.05 -13.16
N PRO A 342 -6.99 -8.11 -12.34
CA PRO A 342 -7.76 -6.92 -11.98
C PRO A 342 -6.92 -5.92 -11.18
N PRO A 343 -7.23 -4.61 -11.24
CA PRO A 343 -6.55 -3.62 -10.39
C PRO A 343 -6.87 -3.85 -8.92
N GLN A 344 -5.92 -3.52 -8.04
CA GLN A 344 -6.17 -3.48 -6.61
C GLN A 344 -6.65 -2.08 -6.24
N LEU A 345 -7.82 -2.02 -5.61
CA LEU A 345 -8.47 -0.80 -5.15
C LEU A 345 -8.60 -0.85 -3.63
N GLN A 346 -8.15 0.19 -2.95
CA GLN A 346 -8.33 0.36 -1.51
C GLN A 346 -8.89 1.75 -1.21
N ILE A 347 -9.91 1.82 -0.35
CA ILE A 347 -10.41 3.06 0.22
C ILE A 347 -9.64 3.30 1.52
N LEU A 348 -8.89 4.39 1.59
CA LEU A 348 -8.11 4.81 2.77
C LEU A 348 -8.93 5.76 3.66
N SER A 349 -9.88 6.50 3.07
CA SER A 349 -10.87 7.35 3.73
C SER A 349 -12.14 7.38 2.87
N PRO A 350 -13.36 7.40 3.45
CA PRO A 350 -13.67 7.38 4.87
C PRO A 350 -13.38 6.03 5.53
N GLU A 351 -13.09 6.09 6.84
CA GLU A 351 -13.05 4.93 7.73
C GLU A 351 -14.45 4.69 8.32
N ASN A 352 -14.69 3.49 8.85
CA ASN A 352 -15.94 3.17 9.56
C ASN A 352 -15.97 3.86 10.94
N LYS A 353 -16.33 5.15 10.93
CA LYS A 353 -16.50 6.00 12.13
C LYS A 353 -17.47 7.14 11.86
N THR A 354 -17.84 7.89 12.90
CA THR A 354 -18.64 9.12 12.78
C THR A 354 -17.72 10.33 12.59
N TYR A 355 -18.09 11.20 11.68
CA TYR A 355 -17.38 12.44 11.33
C TYR A 355 -18.19 13.65 11.79
N ALA A 356 -17.55 14.62 12.48
CA ALA A 356 -18.13 15.90 12.88
C ALA A 356 -18.12 16.92 11.73
N SER A 357 -18.21 16.47 10.49
CA SER A 357 -18.17 17.33 9.29
C SER A 357 -19.00 16.73 8.18
N LYS A 358 -19.77 17.57 7.48
CA LYS A 358 -20.49 17.22 6.25
C LYS A 358 -19.58 17.08 5.04
N ASN A 359 -18.31 17.40 5.17
CA ASN A 359 -17.30 17.29 4.14
C ASN A 359 -16.27 16.23 4.57
N VAL A 360 -16.36 15.03 4.01
CA VAL A 360 -15.52 13.88 4.37
C VAL A 360 -14.57 13.57 3.21
N PRO A 361 -13.25 13.49 3.43
CA PRO A 361 -12.31 13.14 2.36
C PRO A 361 -12.54 11.73 1.86
N LEU A 362 -12.59 11.55 0.53
CA LEU A 362 -12.45 10.27 -0.15
C LEU A 362 -11.01 10.14 -0.64
N VAL A 363 -10.23 9.26 -0.02
CA VAL A 363 -8.83 8.99 -0.36
C VAL A 363 -8.70 7.54 -0.79
N LEU A 364 -8.07 7.33 -1.94
CA LEU A 364 -8.03 6.05 -2.63
C LEU A 364 -6.60 5.63 -2.93
N SER A 365 -6.37 4.33 -2.99
CA SER A 365 -5.15 3.75 -3.55
C SER A 365 -5.54 2.77 -4.65
N VAL A 366 -4.95 2.98 -5.85
CA VAL A 366 -5.09 2.06 -6.99
C VAL A 366 -3.69 1.74 -7.50
N ASN A 367 -3.37 0.46 -7.66
CA ASN A 367 -2.01 0.00 -7.97
C ASN A 367 -1.57 0.18 -9.43
N ARG A 368 -2.42 0.76 -10.30
CA ARG A 368 -2.11 1.01 -11.72
C ARG A 368 -2.97 2.13 -12.31
N PRO A 369 -2.62 2.63 -13.53
CA PRO A 369 -3.43 3.62 -14.25
C PRO A 369 -4.84 3.11 -14.57
N THR A 370 -5.80 4.01 -14.52
CA THR A 370 -7.23 3.73 -14.71
C THR A 370 -7.81 4.49 -15.90
N ASN A 371 -8.77 3.89 -16.59
CA ASN A 371 -9.57 4.55 -17.63
C ASN A 371 -10.65 5.43 -17.01
N TRP A 372 -11.29 4.93 -15.97
CA TRP A 372 -12.25 5.71 -15.19
C TRP A 372 -12.28 5.21 -13.74
N LEU A 373 -12.69 6.11 -12.87
CA LEU A 373 -12.88 5.91 -11.44
C LEU A 373 -14.19 6.59 -11.05
N CYS A 374 -15.04 5.93 -10.27
CA CYS A 374 -16.29 6.50 -9.80
C CYS A 374 -16.64 5.98 -8.40
N TYR A 375 -17.53 6.70 -7.74
CA TYR A 375 -18.14 6.24 -6.50
C TYR A 375 -19.66 6.31 -6.55
N SER A 376 -20.33 5.44 -5.80
CA SER A 376 -21.74 5.50 -5.44
C SER A 376 -21.86 5.77 -3.96
N LEU A 377 -22.61 6.79 -3.59
CA LEU A 377 -22.92 7.14 -2.22
C LEU A 377 -24.41 6.87 -1.97
N ASP A 378 -24.73 6.12 -0.91
CA ASP A 378 -26.11 5.78 -0.51
C ASP A 378 -26.93 5.16 -1.65
N ASP A 379 -26.29 4.29 -2.42
CA ASP A 379 -26.87 3.62 -3.59
C ASP A 379 -27.38 4.58 -4.69
N GLN A 380 -26.88 5.82 -4.69
CA GLN A 380 -27.19 6.80 -5.73
C GLN A 380 -26.37 6.56 -7.01
N GLN A 381 -26.67 7.34 -8.03
CA GLN A 381 -25.98 7.26 -9.32
C GLN A 381 -24.47 7.51 -9.17
N ASN A 382 -23.68 6.74 -9.91
CA ASN A 382 -22.23 6.84 -9.89
C ASN A 382 -21.73 8.25 -10.26
N VAL A 383 -20.82 8.77 -9.46
CA VAL A 383 -20.11 10.04 -9.68
C VAL A 383 -18.69 9.73 -10.14
N THR A 384 -18.34 10.18 -11.37
CA THR A 384 -16.99 10.00 -11.92
C THR A 384 -16.02 10.99 -11.27
N ILE A 385 -14.83 10.49 -10.90
CA ILE A 385 -13.74 11.25 -10.30
C ILE A 385 -12.41 10.94 -11.00
N THR A 386 -11.39 11.77 -10.78
CA THR A 386 -10.04 11.57 -11.37
C THR A 386 -8.99 11.16 -10.34
N GLY A 387 -9.36 11.03 -9.08
CA GLY A 387 -8.50 10.70 -7.95
C GLY A 387 -9.18 11.05 -6.64
N ASP A 388 -8.39 11.33 -5.63
CA ASP A 388 -8.89 11.76 -4.32
C ASP A 388 -9.83 12.96 -4.45
N THR A 389 -10.90 12.97 -3.64
CA THR A 389 -11.90 14.03 -3.66
C THR A 389 -12.52 14.23 -2.28
N ILE A 390 -13.48 15.13 -2.17
CA ILE A 390 -14.24 15.37 -0.94
C ILE A 390 -15.69 15.02 -1.20
N LEU A 391 -16.27 14.17 -0.37
CA LEU A 391 -17.69 13.93 -0.31
C LEU A 391 -18.32 15.12 0.43
N SER A 392 -18.99 16.00 -0.31
CA SER A 392 -19.49 17.29 0.21
C SER A 392 -20.98 17.23 0.53
N ASP A 393 -21.41 18.09 1.46
CA ASP A 393 -22.81 18.31 1.82
C ASP A 393 -23.56 17.04 2.24
N LEU A 394 -22.86 16.15 2.95
CA LEU A 394 -23.44 14.90 3.44
C LEU A 394 -24.59 15.17 4.41
N ALA A 395 -25.60 14.36 4.38
CA ALA A 395 -26.69 14.38 5.36
C ALA A 395 -26.20 13.95 6.75
N GLU A 396 -27.00 14.25 7.78
CA GLU A 396 -26.76 13.66 9.10
C GLU A 396 -27.12 12.16 9.07
N GLY A 397 -26.36 11.35 9.78
CA GLY A 397 -26.61 9.92 9.95
C GLY A 397 -25.67 9.03 9.16
N ALA A 398 -26.12 7.81 8.88
CA ALA A 398 -25.30 6.76 8.28
C ALA A 398 -25.24 6.89 6.75
N HIS A 399 -24.06 6.65 6.21
CA HIS A 399 -23.76 6.64 4.77
C HIS A 399 -23.12 5.33 4.35
N LYS A 400 -23.33 4.95 3.11
CA LYS A 400 -22.76 3.79 2.43
C LYS A 400 -22.00 4.25 1.18
N LEU A 401 -20.74 3.90 1.10
CA LEU A 401 -19.87 4.23 -0.04
C LEU A 401 -19.38 2.96 -0.73
N VAL A 402 -19.48 2.94 -2.06
CA VAL A 402 -18.84 1.95 -2.93
C VAL A 402 -18.05 2.69 -3.99
N VAL A 403 -16.80 2.29 -4.22
CA VAL A 403 -15.94 2.83 -5.27
C VAL A 403 -15.74 1.78 -6.33
N SER A 404 -15.78 2.17 -7.61
CA SER A 404 -15.50 1.29 -8.75
C SER A 404 -14.43 1.89 -9.64
N VAL A 405 -13.59 1.02 -10.18
CA VAL A 405 -12.48 1.37 -11.06
C VAL A 405 -12.45 0.48 -12.28
N ASN A 406 -12.11 1.04 -13.43
CA ASN A 406 -11.79 0.31 -14.66
C ASN A 406 -10.35 0.65 -15.06
N ASP A 407 -9.51 -0.38 -15.22
CA ASP A 407 -8.13 -0.19 -15.67
C ASP A 407 -8.03 0.00 -17.20
N THR A 408 -6.81 0.22 -17.69
CA THR A 408 -6.54 0.41 -19.13
C THR A 408 -6.72 -0.86 -19.97
N PHE A 409 -6.94 -2.02 -19.34
CA PHE A 409 -7.21 -3.30 -20.00
C PHE A 409 -8.70 -3.65 -20.02
N GLY A 410 -9.54 -2.85 -19.35
CA GLY A 410 -10.98 -3.08 -19.27
C GLY A 410 -11.44 -3.90 -18.05
N ASN A 411 -10.54 -4.24 -17.12
CA ASN A 411 -10.91 -4.93 -15.90
C ASN A 411 -11.60 -3.96 -14.93
N ILE A 412 -12.78 -4.35 -14.48
CA ILE A 412 -13.60 -3.57 -13.56
C ILE A 412 -13.57 -4.21 -12.17
N VAL A 413 -13.27 -3.41 -11.16
CA VAL A 413 -13.32 -3.80 -9.75
C VAL A 413 -14.13 -2.80 -8.97
N SER A 414 -14.97 -3.31 -8.05
CA SER A 414 -15.68 -2.49 -7.06
C SER A 414 -15.17 -2.86 -5.66
N SER A 415 -15.07 -1.86 -4.81
CA SER A 415 -14.73 -2.08 -3.40
C SER A 415 -15.85 -2.81 -2.65
N GLU A 416 -15.54 -3.37 -1.51
CA GLU A 416 -16.57 -3.61 -0.51
C GLU A 416 -17.20 -2.28 -0.08
N ALA A 417 -18.43 -2.34 0.44
CA ALA A 417 -19.10 -1.15 0.93
C ALA A 417 -18.43 -0.66 2.22
N VAL A 418 -18.06 0.60 2.24
CA VAL A 418 -17.60 1.30 3.45
C VAL A 418 -18.79 2.03 4.07
N TYR A 419 -19.02 1.81 5.34
CA TYR A 419 -20.06 2.47 6.12
C TYR A 419 -19.42 3.48 7.06
N PHE A 420 -19.99 4.69 7.12
CA PHE A 420 -19.56 5.73 8.03
C PHE A 420 -20.77 6.60 8.40
N SER A 421 -20.63 7.48 9.37
CA SER A 421 -21.72 8.37 9.78
C SER A 421 -21.23 9.82 9.82
N VAL A 422 -22.16 10.74 9.68
CA VAL A 422 -21.94 12.19 9.88
C VAL A 422 -22.83 12.63 11.03
N ASP A 423 -22.24 13.35 11.96
CA ASP A 423 -22.93 13.99 13.08
C ASP A 423 -22.28 15.36 13.34
N THR A 424 -22.98 16.41 12.92
CA THR A 424 -22.55 17.80 13.14
C THR A 424 -23.49 18.52 14.10
N VAL A 425 -24.43 17.78 14.72
CA VAL A 425 -25.45 18.35 15.58
C VAL A 425 -24.96 18.35 17.04
N PRO A 426 -24.79 19.52 17.66
CA PRO A 426 -24.41 19.58 19.06
C PRO A 426 -25.50 19.00 19.99
N PRO A 427 -25.11 18.42 21.13
CA PRO A 427 -26.06 17.92 22.12
C PRO A 427 -26.97 19.03 22.65
N LYS A 428 -28.26 18.74 22.72
CA LYS A 428 -29.26 19.65 23.29
C LYS A 428 -29.36 19.47 24.78
N ILE A 429 -29.14 20.58 25.50
CA ILE A 429 -29.11 20.59 26.96
C ILE A 429 -30.33 21.34 27.47
N THR A 430 -31.07 20.72 28.41
CA THR A 430 -32.20 21.36 29.07
C THR A 430 -31.94 21.43 30.58
N VAL A 431 -31.80 22.63 31.11
CA VAL A 431 -31.65 22.85 32.54
C VAL A 431 -33.04 22.81 33.20
N LEU A 432 -33.23 21.95 34.16
CA LEU A 432 -34.48 21.80 34.92
C LEU A 432 -34.44 22.60 36.23
N ILE A 433 -33.29 22.66 36.88
CA ILE A 433 -32.96 23.41 38.08
C ILE A 433 -31.51 23.92 37.93
N PRO A 434 -31.22 25.23 38.24
CA PRO A 434 -32.12 26.25 38.74
C PRO A 434 -33.14 26.72 37.69
N LYS A 435 -34.23 27.34 38.16
CA LYS A 435 -35.20 28.08 37.35
C LYS A 435 -35.06 29.55 37.60
N ASN A 436 -35.57 30.40 36.70
CA ASN A 436 -35.60 31.85 36.88
C ASN A 436 -36.58 32.21 38.03
N MET A 437 -36.10 32.07 39.27
CA MET A 437 -36.85 32.40 40.49
C MET A 437 -35.89 32.67 41.65
N SER A 438 -36.47 33.08 42.82
CA SER A 438 -35.68 33.27 44.03
C SER A 438 -35.64 31.98 44.85
N TYR A 439 -34.46 31.65 45.38
CA TYR A 439 -34.20 30.53 46.27
C TYR A 439 -33.84 31.06 47.67
N GLY A 440 -34.39 30.44 48.70
CA GLY A 440 -34.07 30.75 50.10
C GLY A 440 -32.88 30.01 50.66
N GLU A 441 -32.32 29.08 49.87
CA GLU A 441 -31.22 28.21 50.24
C GLU A 441 -29.96 28.59 49.47
N THR A 442 -28.78 28.44 50.08
CA THR A 442 -27.49 28.74 49.47
C THR A 442 -26.93 27.53 48.70
N ASP A 443 -27.52 26.35 48.89
CA ASP A 443 -27.15 25.11 48.19
C ASP A 443 -28.27 24.71 47.25
N ILE A 444 -28.00 24.78 45.92
CA ILE A 444 -28.97 24.46 44.88
C ILE A 444 -28.52 23.25 44.09
N ASN A 445 -29.33 22.19 44.07
CA ASN A 445 -29.07 21.06 43.23
C ASN A 445 -29.38 21.38 41.77
N ALA A 446 -28.33 21.60 40.96
CA ALA A 446 -28.47 21.77 39.53
C ALA A 446 -28.79 20.46 38.86
N ILE A 447 -29.92 20.44 38.14
CA ILE A 447 -30.44 19.25 37.43
C ILE A 447 -30.65 19.63 35.97
N TYR A 448 -30.09 18.84 35.07
CA TYR A 448 -30.19 19.04 33.61
C TYR A 448 -30.28 17.70 32.88
N ILE A 449 -30.77 17.75 31.66
CA ILE A 449 -30.87 16.60 30.74
C ILE A 449 -30.12 16.94 29.47
N VAL A 450 -29.38 15.97 28.97
CA VAL A 450 -28.74 16.01 27.66
C VAL A 450 -29.39 14.90 26.81
N ASP A 451 -29.72 15.17 25.57
CA ASP A 451 -30.52 14.29 24.71
C ASP A 451 -29.72 13.17 24.05
N GLU A 452 -28.39 13.20 24.16
CA GLU A 452 -27.51 12.19 23.61
C GLU A 452 -26.28 11.91 24.50
N PRO A 453 -25.53 10.83 24.25
CA PRO A 453 -24.28 10.52 24.95
C PRO A 453 -23.20 11.58 24.70
N VAL A 454 -22.51 11.97 25.78
CA VAL A 454 -21.47 13.01 25.72
C VAL A 454 -20.12 12.51 26.20
N SER A 455 -19.06 13.02 25.60
CA SER A 455 -17.67 12.79 26.00
C SER A 455 -17.21 13.70 27.12
N TRP A 456 -17.85 14.90 27.23
CA TRP A 456 -17.56 15.89 28.26
C TRP A 456 -18.81 16.67 28.62
N ILE A 457 -18.93 17.04 29.89
CA ILE A 457 -19.97 17.95 30.39
C ILE A 457 -19.39 18.84 31.46
N GLY A 458 -19.80 20.10 31.45
CA GLY A 458 -19.39 21.10 32.43
C GLY A 458 -20.39 22.23 32.55
N TYR A 459 -20.23 23.10 33.56
CA TYR A 459 -21.04 24.26 33.74
C TYR A 459 -20.20 25.51 34.04
N SER A 460 -20.74 26.68 33.71
CA SER A 460 -20.27 27.97 34.15
C SER A 460 -21.27 28.58 35.12
N LEU A 461 -20.78 29.08 36.24
CA LEU A 461 -21.53 29.83 37.25
C LEU A 461 -20.98 31.26 37.26
N ASP A 462 -21.89 32.24 37.10
CA ASP A 462 -21.58 33.69 37.09
C ASP A 462 -20.49 34.07 36.04
N GLY A 463 -20.49 33.35 34.89
CA GLY A 463 -19.55 33.62 33.81
C GLY A 463 -18.10 33.22 34.12
N ARG A 464 -17.85 32.43 35.17
CA ARG A 464 -16.52 31.90 35.50
C ARG A 464 -16.15 30.76 34.60
N ASP A 465 -14.89 30.29 34.68
CA ASP A 465 -14.39 29.16 33.95
C ASP A 465 -15.25 27.92 34.18
N ASN A 466 -15.34 27.07 33.13
CA ASN A 466 -16.15 25.86 33.17
C ASN A 466 -15.64 24.86 34.20
N VAL A 467 -16.54 24.36 35.02
CA VAL A 467 -16.29 23.29 35.97
C VAL A 467 -16.76 21.97 35.35
N THR A 468 -15.85 21.01 35.17
CA THR A 468 -16.17 19.66 34.64
C THR A 468 -16.94 18.87 35.68
N VAL A 469 -17.99 18.17 35.24
CA VAL A 469 -18.83 17.31 36.07
C VAL A 469 -19.17 16.01 35.37
N THR A 470 -19.68 15.03 36.13
CA THR A 470 -20.09 13.72 35.58
C THR A 470 -21.59 13.55 35.55
N GLY A 471 -22.34 14.58 35.95
CA GLY A 471 -23.80 14.56 36.02
C GLY A 471 -24.31 15.74 36.83
N ASN A 472 -25.55 15.63 37.40
CA ASN A 472 -26.13 16.66 38.25
C ASN A 472 -25.19 17.05 39.38
N VAL A 473 -25.19 18.31 39.78
CA VAL A 473 -24.24 18.86 40.74
C VAL A 473 -24.95 19.77 41.76
N THR A 474 -24.46 19.83 42.97
CA THR A 474 -24.88 20.82 43.96
C THR A 474 -24.04 22.07 43.85
N LEU A 475 -24.64 23.20 43.51
CA LEU A 475 -24.05 24.53 43.57
C LEU A 475 -24.05 24.95 45.06
N ALA A 476 -22.91 24.72 45.73
CA ALA A 476 -22.82 24.89 47.17
C ALA A 476 -22.37 26.26 47.59
N VAL A 477 -22.88 26.75 48.73
CA VAL A 477 -22.48 28.02 49.39
C VAL A 477 -22.54 29.22 48.46
N LEU A 478 -23.66 29.34 47.72
CA LEU A 478 -23.90 30.53 46.88
C LEU A 478 -24.04 31.78 47.73
N SER A 479 -23.52 32.90 47.27
CA SER A 479 -23.67 34.22 47.89
C SER A 479 -25.14 34.69 47.73
N GLU A 480 -25.58 35.60 48.60
CA GLU A 480 -26.83 36.31 48.33
C GLU A 480 -26.67 37.22 47.11
N GLY A 481 -27.71 37.24 46.27
CA GLY A 481 -27.72 38.05 45.06
C GLY A 481 -28.12 37.29 43.81
N SER A 482 -27.88 37.91 42.67
CA SER A 482 -28.19 37.35 41.35
C SER A 482 -27.07 36.46 40.86
N HIS A 483 -27.42 35.28 40.34
CA HIS A 483 -26.54 34.29 39.78
C HIS A 483 -26.95 33.95 38.35
N SER A 484 -26.00 33.46 37.58
CA SER A 484 -26.21 32.89 36.23
C SER A 484 -25.61 31.50 36.13
N PHE A 485 -26.32 30.57 35.49
CA PHE A 485 -25.90 29.19 35.34
C PHE A 485 -26.09 28.73 33.90
N THR A 486 -25.00 28.21 33.29
CA THR A 486 -24.98 27.69 31.92
C THR A 486 -24.31 26.34 31.91
N VAL A 487 -24.89 25.37 31.21
CA VAL A 487 -24.32 24.03 31.04
C VAL A 487 -23.82 23.84 29.62
N TYR A 488 -22.66 23.23 29.49
CA TYR A 488 -22.03 22.88 28.23
C TYR A 488 -21.85 21.35 28.18
N ALA A 489 -22.01 20.77 26.99
CA ALA A 489 -21.74 19.35 26.79
C ALA A 489 -21.13 19.15 25.40
N THR A 490 -20.17 18.21 25.30
CA THR A 490 -19.55 17.82 24.04
C THR A 490 -19.91 16.36 23.78
N ASP A 491 -20.41 16.05 22.57
CA ASP A 491 -20.73 14.70 22.16
C ASP A 491 -19.48 13.82 21.97
N LEU A 492 -19.65 12.59 21.44
CA LEU A 492 -18.58 11.64 21.20
C LEU A 492 -17.71 12.01 19.98
N VAL A 493 -18.16 12.89 19.12
CA VAL A 493 -17.44 13.32 17.90
C VAL A 493 -16.89 14.74 17.97
N GLY A 494 -17.17 15.48 19.05
CA GLY A 494 -16.58 16.78 19.36
C GLY A 494 -17.50 17.98 19.16
N ASN A 495 -18.79 17.81 18.80
CA ASN A 495 -19.72 18.92 18.72
C ASN A 495 -20.08 19.38 20.12
N THR A 496 -20.03 20.69 20.38
CA THR A 496 -20.30 21.25 21.71
C THR A 496 -21.60 22.05 21.72
N GLY A 497 -22.53 21.61 22.55
CA GLY A 497 -23.79 22.28 22.83
C GLY A 497 -23.73 23.16 24.08
N THR A 498 -24.61 24.13 24.13
CA THR A 498 -24.74 25.06 25.26
C THR A 498 -26.22 25.22 25.63
N SER A 499 -26.54 25.10 26.90
CA SER A 499 -27.90 25.40 27.39
C SER A 499 -28.23 26.87 27.29
N GLU A 500 -29.51 27.23 27.43
CA GLU A 500 -29.87 28.58 27.80
C GLU A 500 -29.21 28.93 29.13
N THR A 501 -28.82 30.20 29.30
CA THR A 501 -28.31 30.72 30.57
C THR A 501 -29.50 31.00 31.49
N ILE A 502 -29.55 30.36 32.64
CA ILE A 502 -30.60 30.54 33.63
C ILE A 502 -30.13 31.57 34.65
N TYR A 503 -30.93 32.64 34.81
CA TYR A 503 -30.68 33.66 35.81
C TYR A 503 -31.59 33.34 37.01
N PHE A 504 -31.06 33.39 38.23
CA PHE A 504 -31.81 33.13 39.48
C PHE A 504 -31.25 34.01 40.61
N VAL A 505 -31.99 34.14 41.68
CA VAL A 505 -31.60 34.93 42.83
C VAL A 505 -31.54 34.07 44.09
N VAL A 506 -30.47 34.20 44.85
CA VAL A 506 -30.42 33.66 46.23
C VAL A 506 -30.75 34.80 47.18
N ALA A 507 -31.89 34.72 47.86
CA ALA A 507 -32.37 35.70 48.81
C ALA A 507 -32.32 35.16 50.23
N PRO A 508 -31.99 35.97 51.22
CA PRO A 508 -32.03 35.49 52.60
C PRO A 508 -33.45 35.01 52.95
N PHE A 509 -33.51 33.91 53.68
CA PHE A 509 -34.80 33.47 54.25
C PHE A 509 -35.39 34.64 55.05
N PRO A 510 -36.64 35.07 54.82
CA PRO A 510 -37.19 36.24 55.52
C PRO A 510 -37.36 35.86 57.00
N THR A 511 -36.32 36.06 57.77
CA THR A 511 -36.30 35.86 59.24
C THR A 511 -37.42 36.64 59.94
N VAL A 512 -37.87 37.74 59.35
CA VAL A 512 -39.02 38.53 59.83
C VAL A 512 -40.32 37.71 59.88
N LEU A 513 -40.56 36.77 58.94
CA LEU A 513 -41.78 35.92 58.94
C LEU A 513 -41.73 34.84 60.03
N VAL A 514 -40.56 34.27 60.31
CA VAL A 514 -40.40 33.26 61.37
C VAL A 514 -40.54 33.92 62.76
N VAL A 515 -39.96 35.10 62.94
CA VAL A 515 -40.09 35.88 64.19
C VAL A 515 -41.52 36.33 64.38
N ALA A 516 -42.22 36.77 63.32
CA ALA A 516 -43.62 37.16 63.39
C ALA A 516 -44.56 35.98 63.72
N SER A 517 -44.35 34.82 63.11
CA SER A 517 -45.14 33.62 63.41
C SER A 517 -44.85 33.07 64.79
N ALA A 518 -43.60 33.09 65.26
CA ALA A 518 -43.27 32.71 66.66
C ALA A 518 -43.85 33.69 67.66
N ALA A 519 -43.85 34.99 67.38
CA ALA A 519 -44.49 36.01 68.22
C ALA A 519 -46.01 35.83 68.28
N ILE A 520 -46.68 35.51 67.18
CA ILE A 520 -48.11 35.23 67.11
C ILE A 520 -48.49 33.96 67.94
N VAL A 521 -47.68 32.89 67.77
CA VAL A 521 -47.91 31.68 68.59
C VAL A 521 -47.67 31.95 70.06
N THR A 522 -46.68 32.74 70.42
CA THR A 522 -46.43 33.11 71.84
C THR A 522 -47.54 33.99 72.37
N ILE A 523 -48.10 34.94 71.62
CA ILE A 523 -49.24 35.77 72.02
C ILE A 523 -50.50 34.91 72.20
N ILE A 524 -50.75 33.93 71.33
CA ILE A 524 -51.90 33.03 71.43
C ILE A 524 -51.80 32.15 72.68
N VAL A 525 -50.58 31.61 72.96
CA VAL A 525 -50.35 30.78 74.18
C VAL A 525 -50.48 31.62 75.44
N VAL A 526 -49.92 32.86 75.48
CA VAL A 526 -50.08 33.77 76.64
C VAL A 526 -51.52 34.19 76.82
N ALA A 527 -52.23 34.54 75.75
CA ALA A 527 -53.66 34.89 75.83
C ALA A 527 -54.53 33.69 76.32
N GLY A 528 -54.21 32.48 75.83
CA GLY A 528 -54.89 31.23 76.33
C GLY A 528 -54.63 30.99 77.81
N TYR A 529 -53.37 31.20 78.25
CA TYR A 529 -53.02 31.08 79.68
C TYR A 529 -53.70 32.12 80.58
N LEU A 530 -53.77 33.37 80.11
CA LEU A 530 -54.52 34.43 80.85
C LEU A 530 -56.03 34.21 80.89
N LEU A 531 -56.60 33.58 79.89
CA LEU A 531 -58.05 33.14 79.93
C LEU A 531 -58.34 32.03 80.93
N LEU A 532 -57.35 31.18 81.23
CA LEU A 532 -57.43 30.13 82.20
C LEU A 532 -57.28 30.61 83.64
N LEU A 533 -56.81 31.83 83.88
CA LEU A 533 -56.55 32.41 85.19
C LEU A 533 -57.71 33.33 85.70
N LYS A 534 -58.84 33.43 85.02
CA LYS A 534 -60.01 34.18 85.55
C LYS A 534 -60.70 33.42 86.72
N PRO A 535 -60.82 34.06 87.91
CA PRO A 535 -61.46 33.41 89.07
C PRO A 535 -62.96 33.27 88.87
N LYS A 536 -63.48 32.13 89.30
CA LYS A 536 -64.91 31.88 89.44
C LYS A 536 -65.53 32.78 90.54
N LEU A 537 -66.42 33.71 90.19
CA LEU A 537 -67.33 34.36 91.08
C LEU A 537 -68.77 33.81 90.88
N GLY A 538 -69.35 33.35 92.00
CA GLY A 538 -70.54 32.55 92.07
C GLY A 538 -71.85 33.29 92.05
N LYS A 539 -72.87 32.46 91.84
CA LYS A 539 -74.25 32.51 92.23
C LYS A 539 -75.18 33.67 91.91
N SER A 540 -76.29 33.39 91.23
CA SER A 540 -77.60 33.38 91.88
C SER A 540 -78.65 32.90 90.89
N LYS A 541 -79.59 32.10 91.45
CA LYS A 541 -80.80 31.53 90.83
C LYS A 541 -81.79 32.65 90.43
N THR A 542 -82.51 32.46 89.34
CA THR A 542 -84.02 32.47 89.39
C THR A 542 -84.56 31.93 88.05
N ASN A 543 -85.61 31.17 88.23
CA ASN A 543 -86.54 30.52 87.30
C ASN A 543 -87.11 31.47 86.24
N ASN A 544 -87.43 31.07 85.12
CA ASN A 544 -88.77 30.75 84.63
C ASN A 544 -88.81 30.47 83.12
N ASN A 545 -89.36 29.37 82.84
CA ASN A 545 -90.31 28.98 81.79
C ASN A 545 -90.44 29.75 80.47
N GLN A 546 -90.57 28.97 79.52
CA GLN A 546 -91.51 28.83 78.39
C GLN A 546 -90.77 28.90 77.02
N GLN A 547 -90.70 27.80 76.37
CA GLN A 547 -91.65 27.18 75.44
C GLN A 547 -91.67 27.88 74.03
N LEU A 548 -91.49 27.03 73.11
CA LEU A 548 -92.08 26.83 71.77
C LEU A 548 -91.41 27.46 70.52
N THR A 549 -90.98 26.46 69.65
CA THR A 549 -91.34 26.22 68.26
C THR A 549 -90.91 27.25 67.17
N LEU A 550 -90.12 26.92 66.29
CA LEU A 550 -90.24 26.29 64.93
C LEU A 550 -88.90 26.04 64.40
#